data_aad4047f64ae6228d33c5da5cdd5bc8c
#
_entry.id   aad4047f64ae6228d33c5da5cdd5bc8c
#
_cell.length_a   1.000
_cell.length_b   1.000
_cell.length_c   1.000
_cell.angle_alpha   90.00
_cell.angle_beta   90.00
_cell.angle_gamma   90.00
#
_symmetry.space_group_name_H-M   'P 1'
#
loop_
_entity.id
_entity.type
_entity.pdbx_description
1 polymer ?
#
loop_
_entity_poly.entity_id
_entity_poly.type
_entity_poly.pdbx_seq_one_letter_code
_entity_poly.pdbx_strand_id
1 'polypeptide(L)'
;MIIVSKSCKNGNINRGTYISKEEQAINSVSKYRIIKDKFILNTTNMEMHIEYPSISDMSDIEKQERINKLIFLTSVGLYYNTYVHNKLKTSSNYTIVHNDDKYISVKYEGFTTVEARRPNYDCFCLNIDLIKGEVIGLEDVIDIEKLRVKFKKDNFTVVKGLDENIPLDESGWGELFDHYLEYHVISGDELHNYDFYFTDNKIGLIISVPVDAGGSYIILESSDNLSMDDIKK
;
A
#
# COMPACT_ATOMS: atom_id res chain seq x y z
N MET A 1 14.60 7.63 17.69
CA MET A 1 14.29 9.04 17.40
C MET A 1 15.12 9.44 16.19
N ILE A 2 14.56 9.34 15.00
CA ILE A 2 15.26 9.73 13.78
C ILE A 2 14.86 11.17 13.50
N ILE A 3 15.80 12.09 13.75
CA ILE A 3 15.65 13.50 13.36
C ILE A 3 16.13 13.58 11.91
N VAL A 4 15.18 13.69 10.96
CA VAL A 4 15.52 14.05 9.58
C VAL A 4 15.79 15.55 9.57
N SER A 5 17.03 15.96 9.87
CA SER A 5 17.49 17.31 9.65
C SER A 5 18.14 17.41 8.28
N LYS A 6 17.38 17.76 7.24
CA LYS A 6 17.96 18.41 6.06
C LYS A 6 17.82 19.92 6.22
N SER A 7 18.95 20.59 6.32
CA SER A 7 19.10 22.02 6.31
C SER A 7 18.52 22.60 5.00
N CYS A 8 17.32 23.15 5.06
CA CYS A 8 16.88 24.17 4.11
C CYS A 8 17.10 25.52 4.76
N LYS A 9 17.96 26.32 4.18
CA LYS A 9 18.18 27.72 4.58
C LYS A 9 16.92 28.53 4.28
N ASN A 10 16.43 29.21 5.33
CA ASN A 10 15.39 30.23 5.34
C ASN A 10 13.96 29.80 4.99
N GLY A 11 13.26 29.32 5.99
CA GLY A 11 11.80 29.25 6.06
C GLY A 11 11.41 28.83 7.46
N ASN A 12 10.50 29.56 8.11
CA ASN A 12 9.96 29.21 9.40
C ASN A 12 9.30 27.84 9.34
N ILE A 13 10.01 26.80 9.73
CA ILE A 13 9.49 25.45 9.88
C ILE A 13 8.87 25.38 11.27
N ASN A 14 7.55 25.50 11.35
CA ASN A 14 6.83 25.04 12.52
C ASN A 14 7.09 23.54 12.66
N ARG A 15 7.73 23.16 13.77
CA ARG A 15 8.16 21.79 14.07
C ARG A 15 6.96 20.85 13.98
N GLY A 16 7.00 19.89 13.09
CA GLY A 16 6.08 18.75 13.08
C GLY A 16 6.21 18.00 14.42
N THR A 17 5.12 17.78 15.08
CA THR A 17 5.09 17.08 16.36
C THR A 17 4.75 15.62 16.11
N TYR A 18 5.65 14.75 16.49
CA TYR A 18 5.45 13.31 16.55
C TYR A 18 4.64 12.97 17.82
N ILE A 19 3.59 12.17 17.69
CA ILE A 19 2.77 11.76 18.85
C ILE A 19 2.25 10.34 18.73
N SER A 20 2.42 9.65 19.84
CA SER A 20 1.77 8.47 20.43
C SER A 20 1.98 7.12 19.77
N LYS A 21 2.52 6.23 20.59
CA LYS A 21 2.44 4.76 20.40
C LYS A 21 1.19 4.26 21.11
N GLU A 22 0.28 3.63 20.39
CA GLU A 22 -0.76 2.76 20.94
C GLU A 22 -0.40 1.32 20.60
N GLU A 23 -0.22 0.50 21.64
CA GLU A 23 0.03 -0.92 21.48
C GLU A 23 -1.25 -1.63 21.04
N GLN A 24 -1.28 -2.19 19.84
CA GLN A 24 -2.26 -3.21 19.47
C GLN A 24 -1.56 -4.57 19.59
N ALA A 25 -1.90 -5.32 20.61
CA ALA A 25 -1.49 -6.72 20.73
C ALA A 25 -2.25 -7.55 19.69
N ILE A 26 -1.61 -7.84 18.56
CA ILE A 26 -2.11 -8.82 17.60
C ILE A 26 -1.41 -10.15 17.89
N ASN A 27 -2.22 -11.16 18.10
CA ASN A 27 -1.98 -12.58 18.43
C ASN A 27 -0.54 -13.12 18.39
N SER A 28 -0.22 -13.80 19.46
CA SER A 28 1.03 -14.30 20.02
C SER A 28 1.68 -15.51 19.33
N VAL A 29 1.82 -15.54 18.03
CA VAL A 29 2.64 -16.55 17.34
C VAL A 29 3.88 -15.92 16.67
N SER A 30 3.87 -14.63 16.44
CA SER A 30 4.97 -13.94 15.76
C SER A 30 6.14 -13.63 16.69
N LYS A 31 7.36 -13.81 16.17
CA LYS A 31 8.64 -13.46 16.83
C LYS A 31 8.88 -11.96 16.98
N TYR A 32 7.87 -11.15 16.80
CA TYR A 32 7.90 -9.69 16.85
C TYR A 32 6.52 -9.13 17.22
N ARG A 33 6.47 -7.86 17.60
CA ARG A 33 5.22 -7.13 17.84
C ARG A 33 4.99 -6.07 16.78
N ILE A 34 3.72 -5.81 16.46
CA ILE A 34 3.30 -4.69 15.62
C ILE A 34 2.80 -3.56 16.52
N ILE A 35 3.32 -2.37 16.29
CA ILE A 35 2.96 -1.15 17.03
C ILE A 35 2.29 -0.20 16.04
N LYS A 36 1.21 0.46 16.48
CA LYS A 36 0.57 1.54 15.71
C LYS A 36 1.32 2.83 15.92
N ASP A 37 1.85 3.40 14.84
CA ASP A 37 2.50 4.70 14.81
C ASP A 37 1.69 5.71 13.99
N LYS A 38 1.93 7.01 14.27
CA LYS A 38 1.30 8.11 13.54
C LYS A 38 2.35 9.14 13.14
N PHE A 39 2.22 9.63 11.92
CA PHE A 39 2.94 10.80 11.44
C PHE A 39 1.98 11.97 11.25
N ILE A 40 2.25 13.09 11.92
CA ILE A 40 1.46 14.31 11.80
C ILE A 40 2.39 15.44 11.41
N LEU A 41 2.10 16.07 10.29
CA LEU A 41 2.81 17.26 9.80
C LEU A 41 1.80 18.36 9.47
N ASN A 42 1.94 19.51 10.11
CA ASN A 42 1.14 20.69 9.83
C ASN A 42 2.07 21.86 9.53
N THR A 43 2.08 22.29 8.28
CA THR A 43 2.82 23.47 7.82
C THR A 43 1.88 24.37 7.03
N THR A 44 2.37 25.49 6.52
CA THR A 44 1.59 26.38 5.65
C THR A 44 1.12 25.68 4.36
N ASN A 45 1.90 24.71 3.88
CA ASN A 45 1.67 24.06 2.61
C ASN A 45 1.30 22.58 2.73
N MET A 46 1.45 21.95 3.90
CA MET A 46 1.23 20.52 4.05
C MET A 46 0.49 20.23 5.35
N GLU A 47 -0.59 19.47 5.22
CA GLU A 47 -1.33 18.86 6.33
C GLU A 47 -1.34 17.35 6.08
N MET A 48 -0.63 16.60 6.90
CA MET A 48 -0.51 15.14 6.75
C MET A 48 -0.86 14.46 8.07
N HIS A 49 -1.77 13.50 8.00
CA HIS A 49 -2.19 12.64 9.10
C HIS A 49 -2.12 11.19 8.62
N ILE A 50 -1.02 10.51 8.89
CA ILE A 50 -0.77 9.17 8.38
C ILE A 50 -0.58 8.21 9.53
N GLU A 51 -1.40 7.16 9.60
CA GLU A 51 -1.21 6.04 10.49
C GLU A 51 -0.47 4.93 9.76
N TYR A 52 0.48 4.30 10.43
CA TYR A 52 1.28 3.21 9.88
C TYR A 52 1.74 2.26 10.98
N PRO A 53 2.02 0.97 10.68
CA PRO A 53 2.58 0.06 11.65
C PRO A 53 4.09 0.27 11.78
N SER A 54 4.64 -0.12 12.93
CA SER A 54 6.06 -0.41 13.07
C SER A 54 6.25 -1.78 13.73
N ILE A 55 7.41 -2.39 13.50
CA ILE A 55 7.76 -3.70 14.06
C ILE A 55 8.73 -3.50 15.22
N SER A 56 8.52 -4.25 16.30
CA SER A 56 9.42 -4.28 17.47
C SER A 56 9.69 -5.72 17.92
N ASP A 57 10.72 -5.85 18.77
CA ASP A 57 11.11 -7.11 19.42
C ASP A 57 11.63 -8.20 18.47
N MET A 58 12.01 -7.85 17.26
CA MET A 58 12.78 -8.78 16.42
C MET A 58 14.16 -9.04 17.06
N SER A 59 14.62 -10.27 16.98
CA SER A 59 15.97 -10.63 17.43
C SER A 59 17.08 -9.97 16.60
N ASP A 60 16.81 -9.69 15.32
CA ASP A 60 17.69 -8.98 14.39
C ASP A 60 17.27 -7.49 14.33
N ILE A 61 17.97 -6.67 15.09
CA ILE A 61 17.67 -5.25 15.20
C ILE A 61 17.94 -4.49 13.89
N GLU A 62 18.99 -4.84 13.14
CA GLU A 62 19.30 -4.17 11.87
C GLU A 62 18.20 -4.44 10.84
N LYS A 63 17.71 -5.67 10.79
CA LYS A 63 16.58 -6.04 9.95
C LYS A 63 15.29 -5.34 10.38
N GLN A 64 15.02 -5.27 11.67
CA GLN A 64 13.88 -4.52 12.22
C GLN A 64 13.92 -3.05 11.78
N GLU A 65 15.07 -2.38 11.90
CA GLU A 65 15.23 -0.99 11.48
C GLU A 65 15.04 -0.82 9.98
N ARG A 66 15.55 -1.75 9.17
CA ARG A 66 15.37 -1.75 7.72
C ARG A 66 13.89 -1.88 7.35
N ILE A 67 13.16 -2.83 7.96
CA ILE A 67 11.72 -3.01 7.72
C ILE A 67 10.94 -1.76 8.15
N ASN A 68 11.19 -1.22 9.32
CA ASN A 68 10.53 -0.01 9.78
C ASN A 68 10.81 1.20 8.89
N LYS A 69 12.02 1.28 8.32
CA LYS A 69 12.35 2.29 7.32
C LYS A 69 11.56 2.10 6.02
N LEU A 70 11.42 0.88 5.53
CA LEU A 70 10.58 0.58 4.35
C LEU A 70 9.14 0.98 4.60
N ILE A 71 8.56 0.58 5.73
CA ILE A 71 7.20 0.94 6.13
C ILE A 71 7.02 2.47 6.16
N PHE A 72 7.93 3.18 6.81
CA PHE A 72 7.87 4.64 6.90
C PHE A 72 8.01 5.33 5.54
N LEU A 73 8.96 4.90 4.72
CA LEU A 73 9.17 5.49 3.39
C LEU A 73 7.99 5.25 2.46
N THR A 74 7.36 4.08 2.53
CA THR A 74 6.16 3.78 1.73
C THR A 74 4.96 4.56 2.24
N SER A 75 4.69 4.58 3.55
CA SER A 75 3.49 5.21 4.09
C SER A 75 3.55 6.74 4.13
N VAL A 76 4.71 7.31 4.45
CA VAL A 76 4.88 8.76 4.63
C VAL A 76 5.69 9.37 3.51
N GLY A 77 6.78 8.71 3.12
CA GLY A 77 7.71 9.22 2.13
C GLY A 77 7.09 9.40 0.75
N LEU A 78 6.19 8.52 0.36
CA LEU A 78 5.44 8.59 -0.89
C LEU A 78 4.74 9.95 -1.03
N TYR A 79 3.92 10.33 -0.05
CA TYR A 79 3.19 11.60 -0.08
C TYR A 79 4.13 12.81 0.06
N TYR A 80 5.08 12.74 0.99
CA TYR A 80 5.99 13.84 1.24
C TYR A 80 6.86 14.19 0.04
N ASN A 81 7.44 13.20 -0.62
CA ASN A 81 8.35 13.41 -1.75
C ASN A 81 7.61 13.85 -3.01
N THR A 82 6.41 13.34 -3.24
CA THR A 82 5.62 13.67 -4.45
C THR A 82 5.08 15.09 -4.42
N TYR A 83 4.71 15.61 -3.24
CA TYR A 83 3.92 16.84 -3.14
C TYR A 83 4.59 17.96 -2.34
N VAL A 84 5.88 17.87 -2.04
CA VAL A 84 6.59 18.83 -1.18
C VAL A 84 6.48 20.31 -1.61
N HIS A 85 6.22 20.55 -2.88
CA HIS A 85 6.09 21.92 -3.44
C HIS A 85 4.64 22.39 -3.60
N ASN A 86 3.66 21.57 -3.28
CA ASN A 86 2.24 21.86 -3.47
C ASN A 86 1.53 22.03 -2.10
N LYS A 87 0.37 22.69 -2.11
CA LYS A 87 -0.52 22.64 -0.96
C LYS A 87 -1.15 21.27 -0.89
N LEU A 88 -0.69 20.46 0.06
CA LEU A 88 -1.10 19.09 0.25
C LEU A 88 -1.93 18.94 1.52
N LYS A 89 -3.06 18.25 1.39
CA LYS A 89 -3.77 17.65 2.52
C LYS A 89 -3.93 16.16 2.27
N THR A 90 -3.42 15.33 3.18
CA THR A 90 -3.54 13.87 3.08
C THR A 90 -3.87 13.25 4.43
N SER A 91 -4.68 12.20 4.39
CA SER A 91 -4.93 11.35 5.54
C SER A 91 -4.96 9.90 5.08
N SER A 92 -4.27 9.03 5.79
CA SER A 92 -4.22 7.61 5.48
C SER A 92 -4.25 6.77 6.74
N ASN A 93 -4.97 5.66 6.67
CA ASN A 93 -5.02 4.61 7.67
C ASN A 93 -4.44 3.33 7.08
N TYR A 94 -4.12 2.36 7.93
CA TYR A 94 -3.64 1.06 7.48
C TYR A 94 -4.46 -0.10 8.05
N THR A 95 -4.38 -1.22 7.37
CA THR A 95 -4.87 -2.53 7.82
C THR A 95 -3.80 -3.57 7.56
N ILE A 96 -3.50 -4.41 8.56
CA ILE A 96 -2.67 -5.60 8.34
C ILE A 96 -3.59 -6.65 7.73
N VAL A 97 -3.34 -7.01 6.46
CA VAL A 97 -4.16 -7.98 5.73
C VAL A 97 -3.57 -9.37 5.77
N HIS A 98 -2.25 -9.48 6.01
CA HIS A 98 -1.55 -10.74 6.27
C HIS A 98 -0.41 -10.51 7.25
N ASN A 99 -0.17 -11.48 8.13
CA ASN A 99 0.91 -11.45 9.09
C ASN A 99 1.25 -12.86 9.59
N ASP A 100 2.39 -13.37 9.15
CA ASP A 100 2.96 -14.62 9.63
C ASP A 100 4.47 -14.48 9.95
N ASP A 101 5.18 -15.58 10.15
CA ASP A 101 6.63 -15.57 10.43
C ASP A 101 7.49 -15.19 9.21
N LYS A 102 6.92 -15.21 8.02
CA LYS A 102 7.64 -15.01 6.76
C LYS A 102 7.27 -13.70 6.06
N TYR A 103 5.98 -13.34 6.08
CA TYR A 103 5.47 -12.21 5.34
C TYR A 103 4.59 -11.31 6.20
N ILE A 104 4.63 -10.03 5.90
CA ILE A 104 3.63 -9.06 6.35
C ILE A 104 3.10 -8.30 5.12
N SER A 105 1.78 -8.15 5.05
CA SER A 105 1.10 -7.36 4.03
C SER A 105 0.29 -6.26 4.69
N VAL A 106 0.62 -5.01 4.39
CA VAL A 106 0.02 -3.81 4.97
C VAL A 106 -0.72 -3.04 3.88
N LYS A 107 -2.03 -2.97 3.97
CA LYS A 107 -2.87 -2.17 3.09
C LYS A 107 -3.07 -0.79 3.67
N TYR A 108 -2.84 0.24 2.88
CA TYR A 108 -3.09 1.65 3.20
C TYR A 108 -4.28 2.16 2.38
N GLU A 109 -5.17 2.88 3.05
CA GLU A 109 -6.31 3.53 2.41
C GLU A 109 -6.42 4.95 2.92
N GLY A 110 -6.60 5.90 2.01
CA GLY A 110 -6.65 7.30 2.39
C GLY A 110 -7.15 8.21 1.29
N PHE A 111 -6.89 9.49 1.45
CA PHE A 111 -7.14 10.47 0.42
C PHE A 111 -6.03 11.51 0.38
N THR A 112 -5.86 12.08 -0.81
CA THR A 112 -4.93 13.17 -1.09
C THR A 112 -5.66 14.30 -1.79
N THR A 113 -5.50 15.53 -1.30
CA THR A 113 -5.98 16.74 -1.96
C THR A 113 -4.79 17.66 -2.21
N VAL A 114 -4.60 18.04 -3.46
CA VAL A 114 -3.55 18.97 -3.88
C VAL A 114 -4.20 20.30 -4.25
N GLU A 115 -3.81 21.39 -3.59
CA GLU A 115 -4.40 22.71 -3.73
C GLU A 115 -5.92 22.69 -3.44
N ALA A 116 -6.76 23.23 -4.29
CA ALA A 116 -8.22 23.22 -4.14
C ALA A 116 -8.90 22.15 -5.02
N ARG A 117 -8.17 21.11 -5.43
CA ARG A 117 -8.70 20.06 -6.30
C ARG A 117 -9.58 19.08 -5.52
N ARG A 118 -10.36 18.28 -6.25
CA ARG A 118 -11.12 17.18 -5.65
C ARG A 118 -10.18 16.19 -4.98
N PRO A 119 -10.58 15.59 -3.85
CA PRO A 119 -9.80 14.51 -3.25
C PRO A 119 -9.58 13.37 -4.23
N ASN A 120 -8.35 12.89 -4.30
CA ASN A 120 -8.01 11.60 -4.89
C ASN A 120 -8.01 10.56 -3.77
N TYR A 121 -8.71 9.47 -3.97
CA TYR A 121 -8.71 8.36 -3.01
C TYR A 121 -7.62 7.38 -3.38
N ASP A 122 -6.72 7.14 -2.44
CA ASP A 122 -5.53 6.34 -2.63
C ASP A 122 -5.70 4.99 -1.91
N CYS A 123 -5.29 3.92 -2.56
CA CYS A 123 -5.13 2.60 -1.94
C CYS A 123 -3.86 1.97 -2.48
N PHE A 124 -3.03 1.45 -1.60
CA PHE A 124 -1.83 0.71 -1.95
C PHE A 124 -1.47 -0.27 -0.84
N CYS A 125 -0.64 -1.25 -1.16
CA CYS A 125 -0.15 -2.23 -0.19
C CYS A 125 1.37 -2.28 -0.17
N LEU A 126 1.91 -2.58 1.00
CA LEU A 126 3.31 -2.89 1.18
C LEU A 126 3.42 -4.35 1.63
N ASN A 127 4.06 -5.16 0.82
CA ASN A 127 4.34 -6.56 1.10
C ASN A 127 5.82 -6.71 1.42
N ILE A 128 6.16 -7.31 2.55
CA ILE A 128 7.54 -7.46 3.02
C ILE A 128 7.83 -8.93 3.34
N ASP A 129 8.94 -9.44 2.81
CA ASP A 129 9.57 -10.68 3.26
C ASP A 129 10.32 -10.38 4.57
N LEU A 130 9.80 -10.87 5.69
CA LEU A 130 10.37 -10.65 7.02
C LEU A 130 11.68 -11.42 7.25
N ILE A 131 11.94 -12.47 6.45
CA ILE A 131 13.20 -13.22 6.52
C ILE A 131 14.31 -12.41 5.89
N LYS A 132 14.05 -11.84 4.70
CA LYS A 132 15.03 -11.03 3.97
C LYS A 132 15.03 -9.56 4.43
N GLY A 133 13.90 -9.02 4.90
CA GLY A 133 13.68 -7.61 5.21
C GLY A 133 13.61 -6.75 3.96
N GLU A 134 12.93 -7.24 2.93
CA GLU A 134 12.84 -6.63 1.59
C GLU A 134 11.37 -6.56 1.14
N VAL A 135 11.07 -5.60 0.28
CA VAL A 135 9.76 -5.50 -0.38
C VAL A 135 9.60 -6.67 -1.35
N ILE A 136 8.40 -7.20 -1.43
CA ILE A 136 8.01 -8.26 -2.37
C ILE A 136 7.15 -7.63 -3.46
N GLY A 137 7.55 -7.82 -4.72
CA GLY A 137 6.73 -7.52 -5.89
C GLY A 137 5.76 -8.66 -6.22
N LEU A 138 4.72 -8.35 -7.00
CA LEU A 138 3.77 -9.36 -7.47
C LEU A 138 4.48 -10.51 -8.20
N GLU A 139 5.41 -10.16 -9.07
CA GLU A 139 6.18 -11.11 -9.87
C GLU A 139 7.11 -12.01 -9.05
N ASP A 140 7.43 -11.66 -7.81
CA ASP A 140 8.25 -12.49 -6.93
C ASP A 140 7.50 -13.73 -6.44
N VAL A 141 6.17 -13.63 -6.36
CA VAL A 141 5.31 -14.67 -5.76
C VAL A 141 4.31 -15.26 -6.72
N ILE A 142 3.95 -14.55 -7.80
CA ILE A 142 2.92 -14.93 -8.77
C ILE A 142 3.53 -15.07 -10.16
N ASP A 143 3.11 -16.11 -10.87
CA ASP A 143 3.33 -16.27 -12.30
C ASP A 143 2.27 -15.44 -13.05
N ILE A 144 2.71 -14.34 -13.66
CA ILE A 144 1.83 -13.36 -14.32
C ILE A 144 1.06 -14.00 -15.48
N GLU A 145 1.67 -14.91 -16.23
CA GLU A 145 0.99 -15.58 -17.35
C GLU A 145 -0.10 -16.53 -16.85
N LYS A 146 0.16 -17.26 -15.76
CA LYS A 146 -0.88 -18.06 -15.14
C LYS A 146 -2.00 -17.18 -14.57
N LEU A 147 -1.65 -16.07 -13.92
CA LEU A 147 -2.63 -15.11 -13.42
C LEU A 147 -3.49 -14.55 -14.55
N ARG A 148 -2.89 -14.17 -15.68
CA ARG A 148 -3.61 -13.68 -16.87
C ARG A 148 -4.68 -14.68 -17.36
N VAL A 149 -4.33 -15.95 -17.45
CA VAL A 149 -5.28 -17.01 -17.86
C VAL A 149 -6.43 -17.19 -16.87
N LYS A 150 -6.16 -16.96 -15.60
CA LYS A 150 -7.14 -17.13 -14.50
C LYS A 150 -7.94 -15.86 -14.19
N PHE A 151 -7.55 -14.70 -14.72
CA PHE A 151 -8.20 -13.43 -14.44
C PHE A 151 -9.53 -13.30 -15.17
N LYS A 152 -10.60 -13.69 -14.49
CA LYS A 152 -11.97 -13.67 -15.00
C LYS A 152 -12.99 -13.64 -13.86
N LYS A 153 -14.24 -13.32 -14.19
CA LYS A 153 -15.35 -13.15 -13.25
C LYS A 153 -15.52 -14.30 -12.23
N ASP A 154 -15.32 -15.54 -12.66
CA ASP A 154 -15.53 -16.70 -11.78
C ASP A 154 -14.42 -16.86 -10.74
N ASN A 155 -13.25 -16.26 -11.00
CA ASN A 155 -12.08 -16.40 -10.16
C ASN A 155 -11.79 -15.14 -9.32
N PHE A 156 -12.42 -14.01 -9.62
CA PHE A 156 -12.25 -12.75 -8.90
C PHE A 156 -13.59 -12.11 -8.61
N THR A 157 -13.66 -11.45 -7.46
CA THR A 157 -14.81 -10.64 -7.04
C THR A 157 -14.37 -9.20 -6.79
N VAL A 158 -15.20 -8.25 -7.19
CA VAL A 158 -15.01 -6.85 -6.85
C VAL A 158 -15.42 -6.65 -5.39
N VAL A 159 -14.48 -6.25 -4.54
CA VAL A 159 -14.76 -5.99 -3.13
C VAL A 159 -14.87 -4.49 -2.81
N LYS A 160 -14.37 -3.63 -3.71
CA LYS A 160 -14.49 -2.17 -3.61
C LYS A 160 -14.31 -1.47 -4.95
N GLY A 161 -15.00 -0.36 -5.16
CA GLY A 161 -14.67 0.68 -6.15
C GLY A 161 -15.40 0.62 -7.47
N LEU A 162 -15.97 -0.49 -7.90
CA LEU A 162 -16.89 -0.51 -9.05
C LEU A 162 -18.33 -0.37 -8.55
N ASP A 163 -19.13 0.43 -9.27
CA ASP A 163 -20.57 0.37 -9.15
C ASP A 163 -21.02 -1.05 -9.51
N GLU A 164 -21.79 -1.71 -8.61
CA GLU A 164 -22.31 -3.07 -8.81
C GLU A 164 -23.12 -3.21 -10.12
N ASN A 165 -23.47 -2.10 -10.74
CA ASN A 165 -24.23 -2.03 -11.98
C ASN A 165 -23.37 -1.98 -13.26
N ILE A 166 -22.05 -1.98 -13.16
CA ILE A 166 -21.19 -2.10 -14.35
C ILE A 166 -20.89 -3.57 -14.58
N PRO A 167 -21.63 -4.26 -15.46
CA PRO A 167 -21.34 -5.65 -15.79
C PRO A 167 -20.06 -5.68 -16.65
N LEU A 168 -18.97 -6.14 -16.07
CA LEU A 168 -17.81 -6.53 -16.87
C LEU A 168 -18.16 -7.85 -17.59
N ASP A 169 -18.25 -7.82 -18.89
CA ASP A 169 -18.26 -9.02 -19.72
C ASP A 169 -16.84 -9.62 -19.82
N GLU A 170 -16.66 -10.70 -20.55
CA GLU A 170 -15.35 -11.34 -20.69
C GLU A 170 -14.29 -10.41 -21.29
N SER A 171 -14.67 -9.53 -22.22
CA SER A 171 -13.79 -8.52 -22.82
C SER A 171 -13.36 -7.50 -21.78
N GLY A 172 -14.32 -6.98 -20.99
CA GLY A 172 -14.05 -6.00 -19.93
C GLY A 172 -13.11 -6.50 -18.84
N TRP A 173 -13.16 -7.78 -18.49
CA TRP A 173 -12.18 -8.39 -17.58
C TRP A 173 -10.78 -8.45 -18.19
N GLY A 174 -10.67 -8.77 -19.47
CA GLY A 174 -9.39 -8.75 -20.18
C GLY A 174 -8.78 -7.35 -20.25
N GLU A 175 -9.57 -6.36 -20.65
CA GLU A 175 -9.15 -4.95 -20.71
C GLU A 175 -8.74 -4.41 -19.32
N LEU A 176 -9.45 -4.78 -18.26
CA LEU A 176 -9.13 -4.41 -16.89
C LEU A 176 -7.78 -4.99 -16.46
N PHE A 177 -7.49 -6.25 -16.83
CA PHE A 177 -6.21 -6.87 -16.52
C PHE A 177 -5.07 -6.28 -17.33
N ASP A 178 -5.29 -6.00 -18.60
CA ASP A 178 -4.28 -5.34 -19.44
C ASP A 178 -3.98 -3.95 -18.92
N HIS A 179 -5.00 -3.18 -18.51
CA HIS A 179 -4.81 -1.89 -17.86
C HIS A 179 -4.02 -2.02 -16.54
N TYR A 180 -4.34 -3.02 -15.72
CA TYR A 180 -3.58 -3.33 -14.50
C TYR A 180 -2.11 -3.57 -14.82
N LEU A 181 -1.79 -4.38 -15.84
CA LEU A 181 -0.41 -4.67 -16.24
C LEU A 181 0.30 -3.47 -16.88
N GLU A 182 -0.39 -2.71 -17.74
CA GLU A 182 0.20 -1.53 -18.40
C GLU A 182 0.65 -0.48 -17.38
N TYR A 183 -0.17 -0.23 -16.37
CA TYR A 183 0.20 0.69 -15.30
C TYR A 183 1.42 0.22 -14.52
N HIS A 184 1.63 -1.09 -14.43
CA HIS A 184 2.74 -1.70 -13.70
C HIS A 184 4.04 -1.77 -14.48
N VAL A 185 3.98 -1.97 -15.79
CA VAL A 185 5.16 -2.25 -16.63
C VAL A 185 5.77 -0.98 -17.22
N ILE A 186 4.98 0.07 -17.47
CA ILE A 186 5.42 1.21 -18.28
C ILE A 186 6.19 2.26 -17.48
N SER A 187 5.97 2.40 -16.19
CA SER A 187 6.56 3.52 -15.45
C SER A 187 7.99 3.27 -14.97
N GLY A 188 8.48 2.04 -14.95
CA GLY A 188 9.84 1.74 -14.49
C GLY A 188 10.17 2.18 -13.06
N ASP A 189 9.17 2.69 -12.36
CA ASP A 189 9.28 3.20 -11.01
C ASP A 189 9.03 2.08 -9.99
N GLU A 190 9.80 2.04 -8.93
CA GLU A 190 9.69 1.07 -7.82
C GLU A 190 8.32 1.07 -7.11
N LEU A 191 7.41 1.99 -7.48
CA LEU A 191 6.06 2.14 -6.93
C LEU A 191 5.11 0.98 -7.26
N HIS A 192 5.39 0.20 -8.31
CA HIS A 192 4.50 -0.86 -8.81
C HIS A 192 4.46 -2.14 -7.98
N ASN A 193 5.28 -2.24 -6.96
CA ASN A 193 5.23 -3.34 -6.01
C ASN A 193 4.10 -3.20 -4.98
N TYR A 194 3.24 -2.15 -5.10
CA TYR A 194 2.29 -1.77 -4.05
C TYR A 194 0.82 -1.99 -4.40
N ASP A 195 0.52 -2.59 -5.54
CA ASP A 195 -0.86 -2.70 -6.03
C ASP A 195 -1.46 -4.09 -5.86
N PHE A 196 -0.90 -4.88 -4.96
CA PHE A 196 -1.46 -6.16 -4.58
C PHE A 196 -1.25 -6.43 -3.10
N TYR A 197 -2.04 -7.34 -2.56
CA TYR A 197 -1.83 -7.94 -1.26
C TYR A 197 -2.15 -9.42 -1.32
N PHE A 198 -1.65 -10.14 -0.36
CA PHE A 198 -2.06 -11.53 -0.16
C PHE A 198 -2.58 -11.72 1.27
N THR A 199 -3.50 -12.67 1.40
CA THR A 199 -3.92 -13.26 2.65
C THR A 199 -3.48 -14.71 2.67
N ASP A 200 -3.87 -15.48 3.68
CA ASP A 200 -3.51 -16.90 3.76
C ASP A 200 -3.90 -17.70 2.51
N ASN A 201 -5.02 -17.36 1.87
CA ASN A 201 -5.59 -18.12 0.77
C ASN A 201 -5.98 -17.30 -0.45
N LYS A 202 -5.85 -15.98 -0.43
CA LYS A 202 -6.32 -15.09 -1.51
C LYS A 202 -5.26 -14.08 -1.89
N ILE A 203 -5.36 -13.65 -3.15
CA ILE A 203 -4.67 -12.46 -3.65
C ILE A 203 -5.69 -11.36 -3.87
N GLY A 204 -5.34 -10.15 -3.43
CA GLY A 204 -6.05 -8.92 -3.75
C GLY A 204 -5.26 -8.10 -4.73
N LEU A 205 -5.90 -7.58 -5.76
CA LEU A 205 -5.32 -6.68 -6.76
C LEU A 205 -5.97 -5.30 -6.62
N ILE A 206 -5.16 -4.26 -6.60
CA ILE A 206 -5.60 -2.87 -6.50
C ILE A 206 -5.37 -2.21 -7.85
N ILE A 207 -6.44 -1.76 -8.47
CA ILE A 207 -6.42 -1.16 -9.79
C ILE A 207 -6.75 0.32 -9.65
N SER A 208 -5.81 1.18 -10.00
CA SER A 208 -6.03 2.64 -9.98
C SER A 208 -6.99 3.06 -11.09
N VAL A 209 -7.95 3.91 -10.74
CA VAL A 209 -8.88 4.52 -11.70
C VAL A 209 -8.43 5.95 -11.98
N PRO A 210 -8.24 6.34 -13.25
CA PRO A 210 -7.84 7.69 -13.62
C PRO A 210 -8.79 8.78 -13.07
N VAL A 211 -8.23 9.96 -12.76
CA VAL A 211 -8.97 11.08 -12.15
C VAL A 211 -10.11 11.59 -13.03
N ASP A 212 -9.95 11.56 -14.33
CA ASP A 212 -10.99 11.90 -15.33
C ASP A 212 -12.13 10.89 -15.36
N ALA A 213 -11.89 9.65 -14.95
CA ALA A 213 -12.92 8.61 -14.76
C ALA A 213 -13.47 8.54 -13.32
N GLY A 214 -13.18 9.56 -12.49
CA GLY A 214 -13.73 9.66 -11.13
C GLY A 214 -12.70 9.61 -10.01
N GLY A 215 -11.44 9.27 -10.28
CA GLY A 215 -10.32 9.30 -9.35
C GLY A 215 -10.52 8.42 -8.11
N SER A 216 -10.27 7.14 -8.23
CA SER A 216 -10.41 6.19 -7.14
C SER A 216 -9.61 4.92 -7.46
N TYR A 217 -9.97 3.82 -6.84
CA TYR A 217 -9.38 2.52 -7.07
C TYR A 217 -10.44 1.43 -7.03
N ILE A 218 -10.10 0.31 -7.65
CA ILE A 218 -10.89 -0.92 -7.61
C ILE A 218 -10.06 -1.95 -6.84
N ILE A 219 -10.69 -2.69 -5.94
CA ILE A 219 -10.09 -3.85 -5.30
C ILE A 219 -10.79 -5.11 -5.80
N LEU A 220 -10.02 -6.01 -6.37
CA LEU A 220 -10.43 -7.34 -6.73
C LEU A 220 -9.80 -8.35 -5.78
N GLU A 221 -10.56 -9.29 -5.27
CA GLU A 221 -10.03 -10.44 -4.53
C GLU A 221 -10.29 -11.74 -5.28
N SER A 222 -9.30 -12.64 -5.26
CA SER A 222 -9.51 -13.97 -5.78
C SER A 222 -10.61 -14.68 -5.01
N SER A 223 -11.49 -15.37 -5.74
CA SER A 223 -12.55 -16.19 -5.16
C SER A 223 -11.98 -17.52 -4.65
N ASP A 224 -12.79 -18.26 -3.90
CA ASP A 224 -12.42 -19.60 -3.42
C ASP A 224 -12.25 -20.62 -4.55
N ASN A 225 -12.66 -20.27 -5.80
CA ASN A 225 -12.46 -21.08 -7.00
C ASN A 225 -11.02 -20.99 -7.55
N LEU A 226 -10.23 -20.01 -7.11
CA LEU A 226 -8.84 -19.83 -7.51
C LEU A 226 -7.92 -20.27 -6.38
N SER A 227 -7.28 -21.41 -6.55
CA SER A 227 -6.21 -21.81 -5.63
C SER A 227 -4.96 -20.96 -5.85
N MET A 228 -4.34 -20.51 -4.78
CA MET A 228 -3.05 -19.81 -4.86
C MET A 228 -1.97 -20.67 -5.55
N ASP A 229 -2.03 -21.99 -5.41
CA ASP A 229 -1.09 -22.90 -6.06
C ASP A 229 -1.25 -22.92 -7.60
N ASP A 230 -2.42 -22.53 -8.13
CA ASP A 230 -2.66 -22.44 -9.57
C ASP A 230 -1.93 -21.26 -10.23
N ILE A 231 -1.56 -20.25 -9.46
CA ILE A 231 -0.94 -18.99 -9.95
C ILE A 231 0.43 -18.72 -9.36
N LYS A 232 0.88 -19.44 -8.35
CA LYS A 232 2.24 -19.29 -7.79
C LYS A 232 3.33 -19.62 -8.81
N LYS A 233 4.47 -18.93 -8.63
CA LYS A 233 5.72 -19.22 -9.33
C LYS A 233 6.32 -20.55 -8.94
#